data_5b6c1c5ab780dfdb0dacde0966c79cf6
#
_entry.id   5b6c1c5ab780dfdb0dacde0966c79cf6
#
_cell.length_a   1.000
_cell.length_b   1.000
_cell.length_c   1.000
_cell.angle_alpha   90.00
_cell.angle_beta   90.00
_cell.angle_gamma   90.00
#
_symmetry.space_group_name_H-M   'P 1'
#
loop_
_entity.id
_entity.type
_entity.pdbx_description
1 polymer ?
#
loop_
_entity_poly.entity_id
_entity_poly.type
_entity_poly.pdbx_seq_one_letter_code
_entity_poly.pdbx_strand_id
1 'polypeptide(L)' 'MPQTKIWKTRPAYFFLLEVLTKKGDLTDDDLFDNLKNEYEDLGFKDFNDLLLKLEISGKIRSSSMSRGKRRIELVKQR' A
#
# COMPACT_ATOMS: atom_id res chain seq x y z
N MET A 1 12.92 -2.78 -24.95
CA MET A 1 13.05 -3.52 -23.78
C MET A 1 11.74 -3.69 -23.05
N PRO A 2 11.55 -4.80 -22.47
CA PRO A 2 10.27 -5.01 -21.80
C PRO A 2 10.10 -4.06 -20.67
N GLN A 3 8.89 -3.62 -20.51
CA GLN A 3 8.55 -2.77 -19.44
C GLN A 3 8.40 -3.59 -18.18
N THR A 4 9.19 -3.30 -17.22
CA THR A 4 8.99 -3.87 -15.92
C THR A 4 8.00 -3.01 -15.21
N LYS A 5 6.95 -3.60 -14.72
CA LYS A 5 5.99 -2.83 -13.97
C LYS A 5 6.62 -2.38 -12.68
N ILE A 6 6.70 -1.08 -12.53
CA ILE A 6 7.42 -0.50 -11.41
C ILE A 6 6.84 -0.93 -10.08
N TRP A 7 5.52 -1.03 -10.00
CA TRP A 7 4.88 -1.38 -8.74
C TRP A 7 5.19 -2.81 -8.30
N LYS A 8 5.73 -3.65 -9.18
CA LYS A 8 6.09 -5.00 -8.78
C LYS A 8 7.46 -5.07 -8.14
N THR A 9 8.18 -3.97 -8.14
CA THR A 9 9.51 -3.94 -7.60
C THR A 9 9.50 -3.21 -6.28
N ARG A 10 10.68 -3.01 -5.73
CA ARG A 10 10.82 -2.33 -4.47
C ARG A 10 10.27 -0.92 -4.42
N PRO A 11 10.32 -0.15 -5.51
CA PRO A 11 9.82 1.22 -5.44
C PRO A 11 8.39 1.33 -4.95
N ALA A 12 7.49 0.46 -5.42
CA ALA A 12 6.11 0.54 -4.96
C ALA A 12 6.00 0.19 -3.49
N TYR A 13 6.77 -0.78 -3.07
CA TYR A 13 6.81 -1.21 -1.69
C TYR A 13 7.23 -0.04 -0.80
N PHE A 14 8.33 0.61 -1.14
CA PHE A 14 8.83 1.72 -0.34
C PHE A 14 7.92 2.93 -0.42
N PHE A 15 7.36 3.16 -1.58
CA PHE A 15 6.48 4.31 -1.75
C PHE A 15 5.25 4.18 -0.85
N LEU A 16 4.72 2.99 -0.75
CA LEU A 16 3.57 2.74 0.11
C LEU A 16 3.91 3.07 1.56
N LEU A 17 5.05 2.58 2.03
CA LEU A 17 5.47 2.85 3.37
C LEU A 17 5.73 4.33 3.60
N GLU A 18 6.28 4.98 2.60
CA GLU A 18 6.56 6.40 2.69
C GLU A 18 5.28 7.22 2.79
N VAL A 19 4.27 6.85 2.02
CA VAL A 19 3.00 7.55 2.07
C VAL A 19 2.40 7.44 3.47
N LEU A 20 2.44 6.26 4.05
CA LEU A 20 1.91 6.09 5.39
C LEU A 20 2.73 6.86 6.41
N THR A 21 4.02 6.95 6.20
CA THR A 21 4.88 7.71 7.10
C THR A 21 4.52 9.19 7.06
N LYS A 22 4.27 9.71 5.88
CA LYS A 22 4.02 11.14 5.72
C LYS A 22 2.59 11.53 6.06
N LYS A 23 1.65 10.71 5.65
CA LYS A 23 0.25 11.06 5.79
C LYS A 23 -0.42 10.42 7.00
N GLY A 24 0.22 9.43 7.58
CA GLY A 24 -0.38 8.73 8.69
C GLY A 24 -1.32 7.66 8.22
N ASP A 25 -2.24 7.27 9.08
CA ASP A 25 -3.17 6.20 8.76
C ASP A 25 -4.09 6.62 7.63
N LEU A 26 -4.31 5.71 6.71
CA LEU A 26 -5.18 5.96 5.56
C LEU A 26 -6.09 4.77 5.38
N THR A 27 -7.23 5.03 4.74
CA THR A 27 -8.07 3.91 4.32
C THR A 27 -7.42 3.25 3.12
N ASP A 28 -7.84 2.03 2.84
CA ASP A 28 -7.31 1.33 1.68
C ASP A 28 -7.61 2.08 0.39
N ASP A 29 -8.79 2.71 0.29
CA ASP A 29 -9.14 3.48 -0.90
C ASP A 29 -8.19 4.65 -1.09
N ASP A 30 -7.94 5.39 -0.03
CA ASP A 30 -7.08 6.57 -0.11
C ASP A 30 -5.65 6.16 -0.43
N LEU A 31 -5.19 5.08 0.18
CA LEU A 31 -3.84 4.61 -0.07
C LEU A 31 -3.70 4.15 -1.51
N PHE A 32 -4.72 3.44 -2.01
CA PHE A 32 -4.71 3.00 -3.39
C PHE A 32 -4.64 4.18 -4.34
N ASP A 33 -5.42 5.23 -4.06
CA ASP A 33 -5.40 6.42 -4.90
C ASP A 33 -4.03 7.06 -4.94
N ASN A 34 -3.37 7.13 -3.80
CA ASN A 34 -2.03 7.70 -3.73
C ASN A 34 -1.05 6.88 -4.56
N LEU A 35 -1.16 5.56 -4.50
CA LEU A 35 -0.28 4.72 -5.27
C LEU A 35 -0.61 4.76 -6.75
N LYS A 36 -1.89 4.84 -7.08
CA LYS A 36 -2.32 4.89 -8.47
C LYS A 36 -1.83 6.14 -9.16
N ASN A 37 -1.77 7.24 -8.44
CA ASN A 37 -1.24 8.48 -9.00
C ASN A 37 0.21 8.32 -9.43
N GLU A 38 0.95 7.49 -8.73
CA GLU A 38 2.36 7.30 -9.04
C GLU A 38 2.57 6.16 -10.02
N TYR A 39 1.77 5.12 -9.92
CA TYR A 39 1.90 3.93 -10.75
C TYR A 39 0.57 3.64 -11.43
N GLU A 40 0.43 4.16 -12.63
CA GLU A 40 -0.85 4.05 -13.34
C GLU A 40 -1.25 2.63 -13.65
N ASP A 41 -0.26 1.75 -13.78
CA ASP A 41 -0.51 0.36 -14.08
C ASP A 41 -1.04 -0.44 -12.92
N LEU A 42 -0.99 0.12 -11.74
CA LEU A 42 -1.31 -0.62 -10.53
C LEU A 42 -2.78 -0.96 -10.50
N GLY A 43 -3.11 -2.23 -10.48
CA GLY A 43 -4.47 -2.68 -10.31
C GLY A 43 -4.79 -2.90 -8.85
N PHE A 44 -6.07 -2.95 -8.55
CA PHE A 44 -6.47 -3.11 -7.16
C PHE A 44 -6.02 -4.45 -6.59
N LYS A 45 -6.03 -5.47 -7.44
CA LYS A 45 -5.59 -6.78 -7.01
C LYS A 45 -4.11 -6.76 -6.62
N ASP A 46 -3.31 -6.07 -7.43
CA ASP A 46 -1.88 -5.96 -7.14
C ASP A 46 -1.64 -5.15 -5.88
N PHE A 47 -2.46 -4.14 -5.68
CA PHE A 47 -2.39 -3.34 -4.47
C PHE A 47 -2.68 -4.20 -3.25
N ASN A 48 -3.71 -5.04 -3.33
CA ASN A 48 -4.03 -5.93 -2.22
C ASN A 48 -2.91 -6.91 -1.94
N ASP A 49 -2.25 -7.39 -2.99
CA ASP A 49 -1.11 -8.28 -2.80
C ASP A 49 0.02 -7.59 -2.05
N LEU A 50 0.26 -6.32 -2.39
CA LEU A 50 1.27 -5.55 -1.67
C LEU A 50 0.90 -5.39 -0.20
N LEU A 51 -0.35 -5.06 0.06
CA LEU A 51 -0.80 -4.91 1.42
C LEU A 51 -0.62 -6.20 2.21
N LEU A 52 -0.99 -7.31 1.59
CA LEU A 52 -0.89 -8.59 2.24
C LEU A 52 0.56 -8.92 2.60
N LYS A 53 1.46 -8.67 1.66
CA LYS A 53 2.86 -8.95 1.90
C LYS A 53 3.42 -8.09 3.01
N LEU A 54 3.04 -6.83 3.04
CA LEU A 54 3.51 -5.93 4.08
C LEU A 54 2.92 -6.29 5.42
N GLU A 55 1.68 -6.73 5.42
CA GLU A 55 1.03 -7.13 6.65
C GLU A 55 1.67 -8.40 7.22
N ILE A 56 1.94 -9.36 6.36
CA ILE A 56 2.58 -10.60 6.79
C ILE A 56 3.97 -10.34 7.34
N SER A 57 4.69 -9.41 6.75
CA SER A 57 6.02 -9.08 7.25
C SER A 57 5.99 -8.14 8.44
N GLY A 58 4.81 -7.75 8.90
CA GLY A 58 4.70 -6.94 10.11
C GLY A 58 5.00 -5.47 9.91
N LYS A 59 4.99 -5.00 8.69
CA LYS A 59 5.27 -3.60 8.42
C LYS A 59 4.05 -2.72 8.55
N ILE A 60 2.89 -3.27 8.27
CA ILE A 60 1.65 -2.53 8.37
C ILE A 60 0.61 -3.38 9.09
N ARG A 61 -0.44 -2.71 9.50
CA ARG A 61 -1.57 -3.36 10.14
C ARG A 61 -2.84 -2.84 9.50
N SER A 62 -3.80 -3.71 9.30
CA SER A 62 -5.08 -3.28 8.75
C SER A 62 -6.18 -3.58 9.75
N SER A 63 -7.16 -2.68 9.80
CA SER A 63 -8.31 -2.83 10.69
C SER A 63 -9.55 -2.63 9.86
N SER A 64 -10.59 -3.40 10.16
CA SER A 64 -11.86 -3.23 9.48
C SER A 64 -12.54 -1.96 9.93
N MET A 65 -13.15 -1.28 8.97
CA MET A 65 -13.99 -0.16 9.26
C MET A 65 -15.37 -0.47 8.72
N SER A 66 -16.29 0.44 8.91
CA SER A 66 -17.63 0.22 8.40
C SER A 66 -17.62 0.24 6.88
N ARG A 67 -18.58 -0.45 6.27
CA ARG A 67 -18.80 -0.44 4.83
C ARG A 67 -17.68 -1.10 4.05
N GLY A 68 -17.05 -2.08 4.64
CA GLY A 68 -16.05 -2.86 3.93
C GLY A 68 -14.72 -2.17 3.73
N LYS A 69 -14.53 -1.00 4.29
CA LYS A 69 -13.27 -0.31 4.19
C LYS A 69 -12.32 -0.79 5.26
N ARG A 70 -11.04 -0.62 5.01
CA ARG A 70 -10.02 -0.99 5.95
C ARG A 70 -9.12 0.20 6.21
N ARG A 71 -8.66 0.29 7.43
CA ARG A 71 -7.74 1.35 7.81
C ARG A 71 -6.35 0.74 7.85
N ILE A 72 -5.43 1.37 7.15
CA ILE A 72 -4.06 0.88 7.04
C ILE A 72 -3.16 1.73 7.90
N GLU A 73 -2.41 1.08 8.77
CA GLU A 73 -1.51 1.77 9.68
C GLU A 73 -0.11 1.24 9.52
N LEU A 74 0.85 2.13 9.68
CA LEU A 74 2.24 1.73 9.68
C LEU A 74 2.59 1.20 11.07
N VAL A 75 3.16 0.02 11.12
CA VAL A 75 3.60 -0.55 12.39
C VAL A 75 4.97 0.03 12.70
N LYS A 76 5.09 0.64 13.86
CA LYS A 76 6.36 1.20 14.25
C LYS A 76 7.31 0.10 14.67
N GLN A 77 8.49 0.17 14.15
CA GLN A 77 9.53 -0.79 14.45
C GLN A 77 10.56 -0.15 15.36
N ARG A 78 11.14 -0.97 16.19
CA ARG A 78 12.15 -0.43 17.06
C ARG A 78 13.52 -0.76 16.61
#